data_8d9824b1e1cd5c2ebb5498caf89ea90a
#
_entry.id   8d9824b1e1cd5c2ebb5498caf89ea90a
#
_cell.length_a   1.000
_cell.length_b   1.000
_cell.length_c   1.000
_cell.angle_alpha   90.00
_cell.angle_beta   90.00
_cell.angle_gamma   90.00
#
_symmetry.space_group_name_H-M   'P 1'
#
loop_
_entity.id
_entity.type
_entity.pdbx_description
1 polymer ?
#
loop_
_entity_poly.entity_id
_entity_poly.type
_entity_poly.pdbx_seq_one_letter_code
_entity_poly.pdbx_strand_id
1 'polypeptide(L)'
;MKGKQKKERNRRRIRELELRAIRSQMNPHFIFNALSSIQNLINRSANQEANKYLIDFSRLLRKVLATSEKKLVPLSDEIEQLQLYLKLEQLRFPFSYSLTVGKNIEPDAIEIPGMLIQPFVENAVKHGIAPRGTGEIIIRLSLQDQLLVIDIIDDGPGMVTETES
;
A
#
# COMPACT_ATOMS: atom_id res chain seq x y z
N MET A 1 15.36 -36.35 19.47
CA MET A 1 14.18 -36.41 18.58
C MET A 1 13.12 -35.38 18.90
N LYS A 2 12.73 -35.16 20.14
CA LYS A 2 11.70 -34.15 20.52
C LYS A 2 12.12 -32.69 20.20
N GLY A 3 13.41 -32.35 20.24
CA GLY A 3 13.90 -30.99 19.94
C GLY A 3 13.85 -30.62 18.45
N LYS A 4 14.07 -31.57 17.54
CA LYS A 4 13.98 -31.33 16.08
C LYS A 4 12.53 -31.09 15.64
N GLN A 5 11.57 -31.86 16.17
CA GLN A 5 10.15 -31.72 15.86
C GLN A 5 9.58 -30.39 16.36
N LYS A 6 10.02 -29.91 17.54
CA LYS A 6 9.62 -28.61 18.09
C LYS A 6 10.14 -27.46 17.24
N LYS A 7 11.37 -27.58 16.73
CA LYS A 7 12.02 -26.58 15.87
C LYS A 7 11.35 -26.50 14.49
N GLU A 8 10.94 -27.64 13.93
CA GLU A 8 10.19 -27.68 12.67
C GLU A 8 8.76 -27.14 12.80
N ARG A 9 8.05 -27.45 13.90
CA ARG A 9 6.73 -26.86 14.20
C ARG A 9 6.80 -25.35 14.30
N ASN A 10 7.81 -24.82 15.00
CA ASN A 10 7.99 -23.38 15.12
C ASN A 10 8.29 -22.72 13.77
N ARG A 11 9.11 -23.34 12.92
CA ARG A 11 9.39 -22.84 11.56
C ARG A 11 8.14 -22.82 10.69
N ARG A 12 7.32 -23.86 10.73
CA ARG A 12 6.04 -23.92 9.99
C ARG A 12 5.09 -22.83 10.48
N ARG A 13 4.97 -22.66 11.78
CA ARG A 13 4.09 -21.65 12.39
C ARG A 13 4.52 -20.22 12.04
N ILE A 14 5.83 -19.95 12.04
CA ILE A 14 6.38 -18.67 11.60
C ILE A 14 6.05 -18.43 10.13
N ARG A 15 6.26 -19.41 9.25
CA ARG A 15 5.91 -19.30 7.83
C ARG A 15 4.41 -19.08 7.60
N GLU A 16 3.56 -19.77 8.35
CA GLU A 16 2.10 -19.56 8.26
C GLU A 16 1.70 -18.15 8.70
N LEU A 17 2.32 -17.63 9.77
CA LEU A 17 2.09 -16.26 10.23
C LEU A 17 2.61 -15.23 9.24
N GLU A 18 3.76 -15.48 8.63
CA GLU A 18 4.31 -14.65 7.55
C GLU A 18 3.39 -14.65 6.32
N LEU A 19 2.90 -15.81 5.89
CA LEU A 19 1.94 -15.93 4.78
C LEU A 19 0.61 -15.24 5.09
N ARG A 20 0.12 -15.33 6.33
CA ARG A 20 -1.08 -14.60 6.76
C ARG A 20 -0.85 -13.10 6.78
N ALA A 21 0.32 -12.65 7.25
CA ALA A 21 0.72 -11.25 7.21
C ALA A 21 0.80 -10.73 5.77
N ILE A 22 1.36 -11.50 4.84
CA ILE A 22 1.41 -11.19 3.41
C ILE A 22 0.00 -11.08 2.82
N ARG A 23 -0.89 -12.03 3.12
CA ARG A 23 -2.29 -12.02 2.67
C ARG A 23 -3.09 -10.87 3.25
N SER A 24 -2.77 -10.41 4.48
CA SER A 24 -3.41 -9.27 5.12
C SER A 24 -2.83 -7.92 4.70
N GLN A 25 -1.60 -7.90 4.15
CA GLN A 25 -0.91 -6.69 3.71
C GLN A 25 -1.51 -6.07 2.45
N MET A 26 -2.14 -6.87 1.58
CA MET A 26 -2.86 -6.35 0.44
C MET A 26 -4.35 -6.64 0.62
N ASN A 27 -5.16 -5.59 0.61
CA ASN A 27 -6.61 -5.70 0.74
C ASN A 27 -7.14 -6.58 -0.41
N PRO A 28 -7.83 -7.72 -0.13
CA PRO A 28 -8.42 -8.56 -1.17
C PRO A 28 -9.36 -7.80 -2.12
N HIS A 29 -10.08 -6.80 -1.60
CA HIS A 29 -10.91 -5.93 -2.42
C HIS A 29 -10.12 -5.15 -3.47
N PHE A 30 -8.91 -4.73 -3.15
CA PHE A 30 -8.04 -4.05 -4.11
C PHE A 30 -7.70 -4.97 -5.29
N ILE A 31 -7.36 -6.23 -5.02
CA ILE A 31 -7.06 -7.22 -6.07
C ILE A 31 -8.27 -7.46 -6.96
N PHE A 32 -9.46 -7.71 -6.38
CA PHE A 32 -10.69 -7.90 -7.14
C PHE A 32 -11.08 -6.67 -7.95
N ASN A 33 -10.94 -5.49 -7.38
CA ASN A 33 -11.22 -4.23 -8.05
C ASN A 33 -10.25 -3.98 -9.21
N ALA A 34 -8.97 -4.32 -9.05
CA ALA A 34 -7.97 -4.22 -10.11
C ALA A 34 -8.32 -5.16 -11.27
N LEU A 35 -8.67 -6.40 -11.00
CA LEU A 35 -9.09 -7.38 -12.01
C LEU A 35 -10.37 -6.92 -12.73
N SER A 36 -11.35 -6.40 -12.00
CA SER A 36 -12.58 -5.85 -12.58
C SER A 36 -12.31 -4.64 -13.47
N SER A 37 -11.38 -3.78 -13.10
CA SER A 37 -10.96 -2.62 -13.90
C SER A 37 -10.30 -3.06 -15.20
N ILE A 38 -9.43 -4.07 -15.17
CA ILE A 38 -8.81 -4.65 -16.34
C ILE A 38 -9.87 -5.24 -17.28
N GLN A 39 -10.81 -6.01 -16.72
CA GLN A 39 -11.90 -6.60 -17.49
C GLN A 39 -12.77 -5.54 -18.16
N ASN A 40 -13.09 -4.47 -17.44
CA ASN A 40 -13.88 -3.36 -17.99
C ASN A 40 -13.15 -2.66 -19.15
N LEU A 41 -11.84 -2.44 -19.03
CA LEU A 41 -11.03 -1.88 -20.11
C LEU A 41 -10.99 -2.80 -21.33
N ILE A 42 -10.87 -4.11 -21.16
CA ILE A 42 -10.92 -5.10 -22.24
C ILE A 42 -12.29 -5.07 -22.93
N ASN A 43 -13.38 -5.03 -22.16
CA ASN A 43 -14.76 -5.00 -22.70
C ASN A 43 -15.04 -3.72 -23.51
N ARG A 44 -14.37 -2.62 -23.19
CA ARG A 44 -14.43 -1.36 -23.97
C ARG A 44 -13.50 -1.33 -25.16
N SER A 45 -12.81 -2.41 -25.45
CA SER A 45 -11.74 -2.48 -26.46
C SER A 45 -10.56 -1.55 -26.20
N ALA A 46 -10.38 -1.09 -24.96
CA ALA A 46 -9.25 -0.27 -24.52
C ALA A 46 -8.05 -1.17 -24.16
N ASN A 47 -7.56 -1.95 -25.12
CA ASN A 47 -6.58 -2.99 -24.87
C ASN A 47 -5.21 -2.45 -24.46
N GLN A 48 -4.80 -1.30 -24.99
CA GLN A 48 -3.54 -0.66 -24.61
C GLN A 48 -3.56 -0.20 -23.14
N GLU A 49 -4.66 0.41 -22.71
CA GLU A 49 -4.86 0.83 -21.33
C GLU A 49 -4.96 -0.35 -20.38
N ALA A 50 -5.66 -1.41 -20.78
CA ALA A 50 -5.76 -2.65 -20.02
C ALA A 50 -4.39 -3.29 -19.83
N ASN A 51 -3.58 -3.33 -20.86
CA ASN A 51 -2.22 -3.90 -20.80
C ASN A 51 -1.30 -3.07 -19.90
N LYS A 52 -1.36 -1.76 -20.00
CA LYS A 52 -0.60 -0.86 -19.13
C LYS A 52 -0.99 -1.03 -17.66
N TYR A 53 -2.29 -1.09 -17.39
CA TYR A 53 -2.81 -1.34 -16.05
C TYR A 53 -2.30 -2.67 -15.48
N LEU A 54 -2.36 -3.72 -16.28
CA LEU A 54 -1.90 -5.07 -15.91
C LEU A 54 -0.40 -5.08 -15.60
N ILE A 55 0.42 -4.37 -16.38
CA ILE A 55 1.86 -4.24 -16.13
C ILE A 55 2.12 -3.53 -14.80
N ASP A 56 1.47 -2.39 -14.55
CA ASP A 56 1.61 -1.62 -13.32
C ASP A 56 1.13 -2.41 -12.10
N PHE A 57 0.02 -3.11 -12.23
CA PHE A 57 -0.52 -3.98 -11.18
C PHE A 57 0.41 -5.15 -10.86
N SER A 58 0.96 -5.80 -11.88
CA SER A 58 1.93 -6.88 -11.71
C SER A 58 3.22 -6.38 -11.04
N ARG A 59 3.67 -5.18 -11.37
CA ARG A 59 4.82 -4.54 -10.74
C ARG A 59 4.56 -4.27 -9.26
N LEU A 60 3.38 -3.76 -8.92
CA LEU A 60 2.98 -3.54 -7.52
C LEU A 60 2.95 -4.85 -6.74
N LEU A 61 2.35 -5.89 -7.27
CA LEU A 61 2.31 -7.21 -6.62
C LEU A 61 3.72 -7.77 -6.35
N ARG A 62 4.62 -7.67 -7.32
CA ARG A 62 6.02 -8.11 -7.15
C ARG A 62 6.73 -7.33 -6.05
N LYS A 63 6.53 -6.01 -5.98
CA LYS A 63 7.10 -5.18 -4.92
C LYS A 63 6.59 -5.57 -3.55
N VAL A 64 5.29 -5.75 -3.40
CA VAL A 64 4.67 -6.18 -2.14
C VAL A 64 5.22 -7.54 -1.70
N LEU A 65 5.31 -8.50 -2.59
CA LEU A 65 5.87 -9.82 -2.29
C LEU A 65 7.36 -9.75 -1.92
N ALA A 66 8.14 -8.95 -2.62
CA ALA A 66 9.58 -8.79 -2.33
C ALA A 66 9.81 -8.12 -0.98
N THR A 67 9.03 -7.11 -0.62
CA THR A 67 9.16 -6.40 0.66
C THR A 67 8.65 -7.22 1.84
N SER A 68 7.70 -8.13 1.63
CA SER A 68 7.13 -8.96 2.68
C SER A 68 8.14 -9.94 3.32
N GLU A 69 9.18 -10.31 2.58
CA GLU A 69 10.23 -11.22 3.06
C GLU A 69 11.34 -10.49 3.84
N LYS A 70 11.38 -9.16 3.78
CA LYS A 70 12.40 -8.33 4.42
C LYS A 70 11.84 -7.64 5.66
N LYS A 71 12.64 -7.60 6.74
CA LYS A 71 12.26 -6.85 7.95
C LYS A 71 12.29 -5.35 7.72
N LEU A 72 13.31 -4.87 7.02
CA LEU A 72 13.52 -3.47 6.70
C LEU A 72 13.68 -3.30 5.19
N VAL A 73 13.14 -2.23 4.68
CA VAL A 73 13.24 -1.85 3.27
C VAL A 73 13.64 -0.38 3.16
N PRO A 74 14.33 0.02 2.08
CA PRO A 74 14.59 1.44 1.84
C PRO A 74 13.27 2.22 1.75
N LEU A 75 13.26 3.42 2.31
CA LEU A 75 12.11 4.32 2.22
C LEU A 75 11.72 4.60 0.76
N SER A 76 12.70 4.66 -0.15
CA SER A 76 12.48 4.81 -1.59
C SER A 76 11.61 3.71 -2.19
N ASP A 77 11.77 2.46 -1.74
CA ASP A 77 10.94 1.34 -2.20
C ASP A 77 9.49 1.49 -1.75
N GLU A 78 9.27 1.91 -0.51
CA GLU A 78 7.92 2.17 0.01
C GLU A 78 7.25 3.32 -0.74
N ILE A 79 7.98 4.40 -1.02
CA ILE A 79 7.48 5.55 -1.79
C ILE A 79 7.07 5.11 -3.20
N GLU A 80 7.92 4.35 -3.89
CA GLU A 80 7.60 3.85 -5.23
C GLU A 80 6.35 2.95 -5.23
N GLN A 81 6.23 2.09 -4.23
CA GLN A 81 5.06 1.23 -4.04
C GLN A 81 3.79 2.06 -3.82
N LEU A 82 3.85 3.09 -2.98
CA LEU A 82 2.73 4.00 -2.73
C LEU A 82 2.29 4.74 -4.00
N GLN A 83 3.23 5.22 -4.79
CA GLN A 83 2.94 5.90 -6.05
C GLN A 83 2.26 4.97 -7.07
N LEU A 84 2.72 3.73 -7.18
CA LEU A 84 2.07 2.72 -8.03
C LEU A 84 0.65 2.42 -7.56
N TYR A 85 0.45 2.25 -6.26
CA TYR A 85 -0.85 2.01 -5.67
C TYR A 85 -1.82 3.17 -5.94
N LEU A 86 -1.43 4.39 -5.66
CA LEU A 86 -2.27 5.57 -5.86
C LEU A 86 -2.60 5.80 -7.34
N LYS A 87 -1.66 5.57 -8.23
CA LYS A 87 -1.88 5.66 -9.67
C LYS A 87 -2.93 4.65 -10.16
N LEU A 88 -2.90 3.43 -9.64
CA LEU A 88 -3.90 2.41 -9.97
C LEU A 88 -5.28 2.78 -9.41
N GLU A 89 -5.35 3.33 -8.20
CA GLU A 89 -6.61 3.80 -7.61
C GLU A 89 -7.19 5.00 -8.34
N GLN A 90 -6.36 5.87 -8.93
CA GLN A 90 -6.83 7.00 -9.76
C GLN A 90 -7.57 6.55 -11.03
N LEU A 91 -7.39 5.32 -11.47
CA LEU A 91 -8.16 4.75 -12.59
C LEU A 91 -9.60 4.38 -12.17
N ARG A 92 -9.83 4.15 -10.87
CA ARG A 92 -11.15 3.86 -10.30
C ARG A 92 -11.89 5.12 -9.85
N PHE A 93 -11.16 6.07 -9.27
CA PHE A 93 -11.71 7.30 -8.68
C PHE A 93 -10.95 8.51 -9.19
N PRO A 94 -11.62 9.55 -9.70
CA PRO A 94 -10.96 10.77 -10.14
C PRO A 94 -10.56 11.63 -8.94
N PHE A 95 -9.50 11.28 -8.26
CA PHE A 95 -8.92 12.05 -7.16
C PHE A 95 -7.50 12.51 -7.50
N SER A 96 -7.03 13.51 -6.78
CA SER A 96 -5.66 13.98 -6.86
C SER A 96 -4.86 13.54 -5.62
N TYR A 97 -3.57 13.36 -5.80
CA TYR A 97 -2.67 13.17 -4.67
C TYR A 97 -1.36 13.93 -4.86
N SER A 98 -0.74 14.28 -3.77
CA SER A 98 0.64 14.77 -3.74
C SER A 98 1.46 13.98 -2.72
N LEU A 99 2.70 13.70 -3.08
CA LEU A 99 3.67 13.07 -2.19
C LEU A 99 4.93 13.92 -2.19
N THR A 100 5.24 14.50 -1.05
CA THR A 100 6.41 15.36 -0.88
C THR A 100 7.37 14.77 0.15
N VAL A 101 8.64 14.80 -0.19
CA VAL A 101 9.73 14.33 0.66
C VAL A 101 10.58 15.54 1.05
N GLY A 102 10.82 15.69 2.35
CA GLY A 102 11.66 16.78 2.87
C GLY A 102 13.04 16.80 2.23
N LYS A 103 13.60 17.99 2.01
CA LYS A 103 14.90 18.19 1.34
C LYS A 103 16.08 17.53 2.06
N ASN A 104 15.96 17.34 3.36
CA ASN A 104 16.97 16.71 4.22
C ASN A 104 16.78 15.19 4.36
N ILE A 105 15.86 14.61 3.62
CA ILE A 105 15.63 13.16 3.59
C ILE A 105 16.28 12.57 2.34
N GLU A 106 17.11 11.56 2.56
CA GLU A 106 17.64 10.70 1.50
C GLU A 106 16.89 9.35 1.56
N PRO A 107 15.88 9.12 0.71
CA PRO A 107 15.02 7.94 0.81
C PRO A 107 15.77 6.61 0.65
N ASP A 108 16.84 6.60 -0.13
CA ASP A 108 17.65 5.39 -0.34
C ASP A 108 18.50 5.02 0.90
N ALA A 109 18.77 5.99 1.77
CA ALA A 109 19.60 5.80 2.96
C ALA A 109 18.80 5.47 4.23
N ILE A 110 17.47 5.65 4.20
CA ILE A 110 16.59 5.39 5.34
C ILE A 110 15.91 4.04 5.15
N GLU A 111 16.03 3.17 6.16
CA GLU A 111 15.34 1.89 6.19
C GLU A 111 14.15 1.94 7.16
N ILE A 112 13.03 1.42 6.72
CA ILE A 112 11.79 1.33 7.49
C ILE A 112 11.23 -0.09 7.39
N PRO A 113 10.37 -0.52 8.34
CA PRO A 113 9.60 -1.74 8.16
C PRO A 113 8.78 -1.69 6.87
N GLY A 114 8.79 -2.77 6.11
CA GLY A 114 7.98 -2.86 4.89
C GLY A 114 6.49 -2.74 5.20
N MET A 115 5.74 -2.12 4.29
CA MET A 115 4.29 -1.89 4.45
C MET A 115 3.91 -1.04 5.66
N LEU A 116 4.81 -0.18 6.13
CA LEU A 116 4.53 0.71 7.27
C LEU A 116 3.53 1.81 6.91
N ILE A 117 3.69 2.42 5.75
CA ILE A 117 2.89 3.57 5.29
C ILE A 117 1.66 3.12 4.52
N GLN A 118 1.79 2.06 3.73
CA GLN A 118 0.76 1.56 2.82
C GLN A 118 -0.63 1.40 3.44
N PRO A 119 -0.82 0.79 4.63
CA PRO A 119 -2.14 0.62 5.22
C PRO A 119 -2.86 1.94 5.51
N PHE A 120 -2.13 2.98 5.88
CA PHE A 120 -2.70 4.30 6.15
C PHE A 120 -3.16 4.99 4.87
N VAL A 121 -2.41 4.83 3.78
CA VAL A 121 -2.79 5.34 2.46
C VAL A 121 -3.99 4.58 1.91
N GLU A 122 -4.03 3.27 2.08
CA GLU A 122 -5.20 2.45 1.74
C GLU A 122 -6.46 2.91 2.48
N ASN A 123 -6.34 3.21 3.77
CA ASN A 123 -7.44 3.75 4.57
C ASN A 123 -7.89 5.13 4.07
N ALA A 124 -6.97 6.00 3.68
CA ALA A 124 -7.29 7.30 3.11
C ALA A 124 -8.11 7.18 1.81
N VAL A 125 -7.75 6.23 0.95
CA VAL A 125 -8.54 5.94 -0.27
C VAL A 125 -9.90 5.34 0.09
N LYS A 126 -9.94 4.33 0.95
CA LYS A 126 -11.17 3.61 1.31
C LYS A 126 -12.19 4.51 2.01
N HIS A 127 -11.76 5.34 2.94
CA HIS A 127 -12.64 6.14 3.79
C HIS A 127 -12.74 7.61 3.33
N GLY A 128 -11.70 8.15 2.72
CA GLY A 128 -11.67 9.54 2.26
C GLY A 128 -12.14 9.72 0.82
N ILE A 129 -11.77 8.83 -0.08
CA ILE A 129 -12.02 8.97 -1.52
C ILE A 129 -13.21 8.13 -1.99
N ALA A 130 -13.22 6.83 -1.70
CA ALA A 130 -14.21 5.90 -2.24
C ALA A 130 -15.66 6.28 -1.95
N PRO A 131 -16.05 6.76 -0.74
CA PRO A 131 -17.44 7.13 -0.46
C PRO A 131 -17.96 8.29 -1.31
N ARG A 132 -17.10 9.22 -1.71
CA ARG A 132 -17.45 10.38 -2.53
C ARG A 132 -17.12 10.20 -4.02
N GLY A 133 -16.27 9.21 -4.34
CA GLY A 133 -15.74 8.97 -5.68
C GLY A 133 -14.72 9.99 -6.15
N THR A 134 -14.34 10.96 -5.32
CA THR A 134 -13.38 12.00 -5.62
C THR A 134 -12.74 12.54 -4.34
N GLY A 135 -11.72 13.35 -4.45
CA GLY A 135 -11.08 14.01 -3.32
C GLY A 135 -9.59 14.28 -3.55
N GLU A 136 -8.89 14.53 -2.47
CA GLU A 136 -7.46 14.80 -2.45
C GLU A 136 -6.78 14.06 -1.31
N ILE A 137 -5.61 13.50 -1.59
CA ILE A 137 -4.73 12.90 -0.59
C ILE A 137 -3.38 13.62 -0.61
N ILE A 138 -2.92 14.06 0.55
CA ILE A 138 -1.63 14.70 0.72
C ILE A 138 -0.76 13.82 1.60
N ILE A 139 0.40 13.44 1.11
CA ILE A 139 1.39 12.66 1.83
C ILE A 139 2.65 13.50 1.97
N ARG A 140 3.09 13.75 3.20
CA ARG A 140 4.31 14.50 3.49
C ARG A 140 5.24 13.70 4.38
N LEU A 141 6.49 13.62 3.98
CA LEU A 141 7.55 13.03 4.77
C LEU A 141 8.50 14.13 5.20
N SER A 142 8.74 14.24 6.50
CA SER A 142 9.65 15.24 7.08
C SER A 142 10.50 14.63 8.18
N LEU A 143 11.66 15.23 8.42
CA LEU A 143 12.49 14.92 9.59
C LEU A 143 12.32 16.01 10.62
N GLN A 144 11.91 15.62 11.83
CA GLN A 144 11.78 16.51 12.99
C GLN A 144 12.55 15.89 14.15
N ASP A 145 13.61 16.57 14.60
CA ASP A 145 14.44 16.08 15.71
C ASP A 145 14.93 14.63 15.52
N GLN A 146 15.41 14.30 14.32
CA GLN A 146 15.86 12.95 13.92
C GLN A 146 14.73 11.90 13.83
N LEU A 147 13.48 12.30 13.95
CA LEU A 147 12.34 11.44 13.75
C LEU A 147 11.76 11.64 12.35
N LEU A 148 11.49 10.53 11.68
CA LEU A 148 10.74 10.55 10.43
C LEU A 148 9.26 10.74 10.77
N VAL A 149 8.71 11.87 10.33
CA VAL A 149 7.29 12.19 10.48
C VAL A 149 6.60 12.02 9.14
N ILE A 150 5.52 11.26 9.13
CA ILE A 150 4.73 10.98 7.94
C ILE A 150 3.32 11.48 8.18
N ASP A 151 2.92 12.49 7.42
CA ASP A 151 1.56 13.03 7.44
C ASP A 151 0.78 12.50 6.24
N ILE A 152 -0.36 11.91 6.51
CA ILE A 152 -1.30 11.43 5.49
C ILE A 152 -2.63 12.13 5.74
N ILE A 153 -3.00 13.03 4.85
CA ILE A 153 -4.16 13.89 4.98
C ILE A 153 -5.09 13.62 3.80
N ASP A 154 -6.33 13.28 4.09
CA ASP A 154 -7.39 13.26 3.10
C ASP A 154 -8.42 14.35 3.42
N ASP A 155 -9.19 14.77 2.42
CA ASP A 155 -10.26 15.75 2.55
C ASP A 155 -11.64 15.10 2.73
N GLY A 156 -11.66 13.83 3.13
CA GLY A 156 -12.86 13.06 3.40
C GLY A 156 -13.58 13.48 4.68
N PRO A 157 -14.71 12.83 4.99
CA PRO A 157 -15.56 13.17 6.14
C PRO A 157 -14.92 12.88 7.51
N GLY A 158 -13.74 12.26 7.53
CA GLY A 158 -13.08 11.83 8.75
C GLY A 158 -13.66 10.55 9.35
N MET A 159 -12.95 9.99 10.32
CA MET A 159 -13.47 8.86 11.09
C MET A 159 -14.46 9.39 12.14
N VAL A 160 -15.67 8.82 12.15
CA VAL A 160 -16.59 9.03 13.27
C VAL A 160 -16.04 8.23 14.44
N THR A 161 -15.44 8.90 15.40
CA THR A 161 -15.22 8.30 16.71
C THR A 161 -16.56 8.19 17.40
N GLU A 162 -17.11 7.01 17.52
CA GLU A 162 -18.20 6.76 18.46
C GLU A 162 -17.62 7.05 19.85
N THR A 163 -17.94 8.19 20.40
CA THR A 163 -17.83 8.44 21.82
C THR A 163 -18.91 7.58 22.47
N GLU A 164 -18.50 6.48 23.07
CA GLU A 164 -19.35 5.77 24.02
C GLU A 164 -19.80 6.76 25.10
N SER A 165 -21.08 7.05 25.13
CA SER A 165 -21.75 7.79 26.19
C SER A 165 -22.17 6.84 27.29
#